data_50b8f11681854dfed52c31e57c234e6e
#
_entry.id   50b8f11681854dfed52c31e57c234e6e
#
_cell.length_a   1.000
_cell.length_b   1.000
_cell.length_c   1.000
_cell.angle_alpha   90.00
_cell.angle_beta   90.00
_cell.angle_gamma   90.00
#
_symmetry.space_group_name_H-M   'P 1'
#
loop_
_entity.id
_entity.type
_entity.pdbx_description
1 polymer ?
#
loop_
_entity_poly.entity_id
_entity_poly.type
_entity_poly.pdbx_seq_one_letter_code
_entity_poly.pdbx_strand_id
1 'polypeptide(L)'
;MFHLRQDSSLTNTELADLVGLTPSPCLRRVKKLEADGIITGYRAIVSQEALGRGFQVIVTAEIGVNDQATIEDFESQVAAFDEVIECRRLFGIPDYFIRVAVKDLATYENFMVTKLSGLPAVSRVTSLITMKTIKSVD
;
A
#
# COMPACT_ATOMS: atom_id res chain seq x y z
N MET A 1 -3.75 -18.50 -11.34
CA MET A 1 -3.90 -17.17 -10.69
C MET A 1 -4.32 -17.27 -9.21
N PHE A 2 -5.41 -17.97 -8.90
CA PHE A 2 -5.92 -18.05 -7.51
C PHE A 2 -4.82 -18.49 -6.51
N HIS A 3 -4.15 -19.61 -6.74
CA HIS A 3 -3.12 -20.14 -5.85
C HIS A 3 -1.91 -19.21 -5.70
N LEU A 4 -1.42 -18.61 -6.78
CA LEU A 4 -0.30 -17.66 -6.73
C LEU A 4 -0.64 -16.35 -5.98
N ARG A 5 -1.91 -15.97 -5.93
CA ARG A 5 -2.37 -14.85 -5.10
C ARG A 5 -2.43 -15.19 -3.61
N GLN A 6 -2.61 -16.47 -3.28
CA GLN A 6 -2.62 -16.93 -1.89
C GLN A 6 -1.19 -17.17 -1.37
N ASP A 7 -0.37 -17.80 -2.20
CA ASP A 7 1.01 -18.10 -1.88
C ASP A 7 1.88 -18.06 -3.14
N SER A 8 2.70 -17.03 -3.24
CA SER A 8 3.65 -16.85 -4.35
C SER A 8 4.96 -17.59 -4.16
N SER A 9 5.17 -18.25 -3.01
CA SER A 9 6.37 -19.05 -2.72
C SER A 9 6.30 -20.48 -3.27
N LEU A 10 5.14 -20.90 -3.76
CA LEU A 10 4.95 -22.21 -4.38
C LEU A 10 5.95 -22.45 -5.51
N THR A 11 6.59 -23.62 -5.47
CA THR A 11 7.40 -24.09 -6.59
C THR A 11 6.51 -24.37 -7.80
N ASN A 12 7.10 -24.39 -8.98
CA ASN A 12 6.33 -24.73 -10.20
C ASN A 12 5.70 -26.13 -10.13
N THR A 13 6.36 -27.08 -9.49
CA THR A 13 5.84 -28.45 -9.30
C THR A 13 4.61 -28.44 -8.39
N GLU A 14 4.69 -27.80 -7.23
CA GLU A 14 3.56 -27.66 -6.30
C GLU A 14 2.38 -26.94 -6.96
N LEU A 15 2.64 -25.87 -7.70
CA LEU A 15 1.60 -25.17 -8.43
C LEU A 15 0.96 -26.05 -9.51
N ALA A 16 1.76 -26.82 -10.23
CA ALA A 16 1.28 -27.75 -11.27
C ALA A 16 0.33 -28.79 -10.67
N ASP A 17 0.69 -29.38 -9.55
CA ASP A 17 -0.14 -30.34 -8.82
C ASP A 17 -1.48 -29.74 -8.40
N LEU A 18 -1.46 -28.52 -7.83
CA LEU A 18 -2.66 -27.81 -7.38
C LEU A 18 -3.63 -27.47 -8.53
N VAL A 19 -3.13 -27.31 -9.74
CA VAL A 19 -3.95 -26.94 -10.92
C VAL A 19 -4.19 -28.11 -11.88
N GLY A 20 -3.75 -29.32 -11.54
CA GLY A 20 -3.94 -30.54 -12.35
C GLY A 20 -3.17 -30.50 -13.67
N LEU A 21 -1.97 -29.92 -13.68
CA LEU A 21 -1.09 -29.86 -14.84
C LEU A 21 0.24 -30.57 -14.56
N THR A 22 0.95 -30.92 -15.63
CA THR A 22 2.36 -31.28 -15.51
C THR A 22 3.24 -30.02 -15.41
N PRO A 23 4.47 -30.11 -14.84
CA PRO A 23 5.31 -28.92 -14.58
C PRO A 23 5.60 -28.04 -15.81
N SER A 24 5.86 -28.64 -16.99
CA SER A 24 6.19 -27.87 -18.20
C SER A 24 5.04 -26.97 -18.71
N PRO A 25 3.82 -27.46 -18.91
CA PRO A 25 2.68 -26.63 -19.25
C PRO A 25 2.36 -25.59 -18.19
N CYS A 26 2.52 -25.91 -16.90
CA CYS A 26 2.32 -24.98 -15.80
C CYS A 26 3.30 -23.80 -15.92
N LEU A 27 4.59 -24.07 -16.04
CA LEU A 27 5.63 -23.05 -16.20
C LEU A 27 5.36 -22.12 -17.40
N ARG A 28 5.00 -22.71 -18.54
CA ARG A 28 4.67 -21.94 -19.75
C ARG A 28 3.49 -20.99 -19.53
N ARG A 29 2.46 -21.43 -18.80
CA ARG A 29 1.30 -20.58 -18.47
C ARG A 29 1.69 -19.44 -17.52
N VAL A 30 2.50 -19.71 -16.49
CA VAL A 30 2.99 -18.67 -15.57
C VAL A 30 3.79 -17.63 -16.33
N LYS A 31 4.78 -18.05 -17.15
CA LYS A 31 5.57 -17.13 -17.98
C LYS A 31 4.73 -16.31 -18.96
N LYS A 32 3.66 -16.89 -19.50
CA LYS A 32 2.73 -16.14 -20.35
C LYS A 32 2.01 -15.06 -19.54
N LEU A 33 1.54 -15.36 -18.33
CA LEU A 33 0.88 -14.36 -17.45
C LEU A 33 1.83 -13.23 -17.06
N GLU A 34 3.12 -13.52 -16.87
CA GLU A 34 4.16 -12.51 -16.63
C GLU A 34 4.40 -11.65 -17.88
N ALA A 35 4.56 -12.28 -19.04
CA ALA A 35 4.80 -11.59 -20.31
C ALA A 35 3.60 -10.71 -20.72
N ASP A 36 2.39 -11.17 -20.48
CA ASP A 36 1.15 -10.42 -20.76
C ASP A 36 0.88 -9.30 -19.70
N GLY A 37 1.76 -9.14 -18.69
CA GLY A 37 1.62 -8.15 -17.62
C GLY A 37 0.46 -8.41 -16.64
N ILE A 38 -0.11 -9.62 -16.67
CA ILE A 38 -1.18 -10.03 -15.73
C ILE A 38 -0.59 -10.29 -14.34
N ILE A 39 0.60 -10.91 -14.30
CA ILE A 39 1.45 -10.96 -13.12
C ILE A 39 2.46 -9.83 -13.25
N THR A 40 2.33 -8.81 -12.44
CA THR A 40 3.18 -7.62 -12.46
C THR A 40 4.42 -7.74 -11.58
N GLY A 41 4.50 -8.79 -10.77
CA GLY A 41 5.62 -9.06 -9.89
C GLY A 41 5.25 -9.95 -8.72
N TYR A 42 6.26 -10.22 -7.90
CA TYR A 42 6.16 -10.98 -6.64
C TYR A 42 6.77 -10.16 -5.53
N ARG A 43 6.14 -10.13 -4.38
CA ARG A 43 6.67 -9.41 -3.21
C ARG A 43 6.46 -10.22 -1.94
N ALA A 44 7.36 -10.07 -0.97
CA ALA A 44 7.14 -10.55 0.37
C ALA A 44 6.14 -9.65 1.10
N ILE A 45 5.16 -10.24 1.75
CA ILE A 45 4.29 -9.54 2.69
C ILE A 45 4.97 -9.61 4.05
N VAL A 46 5.32 -8.44 4.60
CA VAL A 46 6.02 -8.34 5.88
C VAL A 46 5.10 -7.73 6.92
N SER A 47 5.01 -8.37 8.09
CA SER A 47 4.21 -7.87 9.20
C SER A 47 4.70 -6.49 9.66
N GLN A 48 3.83 -5.49 9.63
CA GLN A 48 4.14 -4.16 10.16
C GLN A 48 4.43 -4.20 11.66
N GLU A 49 3.79 -5.10 12.39
CA GLU A 49 4.08 -5.33 13.83
C GLU A 49 5.50 -5.85 14.04
N ALA A 50 5.93 -6.83 13.22
CA ALA A 50 7.29 -7.36 13.27
C ALA A 50 8.35 -6.29 12.91
N LEU A 51 7.99 -5.30 12.09
CA LEU A 51 8.82 -4.14 11.78
C LEU A 51 8.74 -3.04 12.85
N GLY A 52 8.01 -3.25 13.95
CA GLY A 52 7.80 -2.24 14.99
C GLY A 52 6.85 -1.11 14.57
N ARG A 53 5.99 -1.33 13.56
CA ARG A 53 5.05 -0.35 12.99
C ARG A 53 3.60 -0.80 13.13
N GLY A 54 3.25 -1.43 14.27
CA GLY A 54 1.91 -1.99 14.49
C GLY A 54 0.79 -0.96 14.67
N PHE A 55 1.14 0.31 14.94
CA PHE A 55 0.15 1.37 15.08
C PHE A 55 -0.22 1.93 13.71
N GLN A 56 -1.41 1.59 13.24
CA GLN A 56 -1.90 1.97 11.91
C GLN A 56 -2.99 3.03 12.00
N VAL A 57 -2.88 4.04 11.14
CA VAL A 57 -3.84 5.14 11.04
C VAL A 57 -4.23 5.33 9.58
N ILE A 58 -5.53 5.46 9.34
CA ILE A 58 -6.06 5.94 8.06
C ILE A 58 -6.18 7.45 8.17
N VAL A 59 -5.54 8.15 7.26
CA VAL A 59 -5.56 9.59 7.18
C VAL A 59 -6.27 10.00 5.89
N THR A 60 -7.21 10.90 5.99
CA THR A 60 -7.78 11.57 4.83
C THR A 60 -7.32 13.02 4.79
N ALA A 61 -6.97 13.51 3.61
CA ALA A 61 -6.53 14.87 3.41
C ALA A 61 -7.37 15.58 2.35
N GLU A 62 -7.69 16.84 2.62
CA GLU A 62 -8.29 17.79 1.67
C GLU A 62 -7.25 18.80 1.25
N ILE A 63 -7.22 19.12 -0.04
CA ILE A 63 -6.27 20.05 -0.63
C ILE A 63 -6.94 21.41 -0.81
N GLY A 64 -6.29 22.45 -0.32
CA GLY A 64 -6.79 23.82 -0.40
C GLY A 64 -6.27 24.62 -1.59
N VAL A 65 -5.54 24.01 -2.52
CA VAL A 65 -4.91 24.66 -3.68
C VAL A 65 -5.33 23.98 -4.98
N ASN A 66 -5.37 24.75 -6.05
CA ASN A 66 -5.65 24.25 -7.42
C ASN A 66 -4.40 24.31 -8.32
N ASP A 67 -3.25 24.65 -7.76
CA ASP A 67 -1.99 24.73 -8.46
C ASP A 67 -1.37 23.34 -8.62
N GLN A 68 -1.17 22.93 -9.87
CA GLN A 68 -0.67 21.59 -10.23
C GLN A 68 0.71 21.30 -9.61
N ALA A 69 1.61 22.28 -9.62
CA ALA A 69 2.97 22.11 -9.10
C ALA A 69 2.97 21.83 -7.59
N THR A 70 2.14 22.53 -6.83
CA THR A 70 1.98 22.33 -5.38
C THR A 70 1.35 20.97 -5.06
N ILE A 71 0.42 20.50 -5.90
CA ILE A 71 -0.18 19.17 -5.77
C ILE A 71 0.85 18.09 -6.06
N GLU A 72 1.63 18.19 -7.13
CA GLU A 72 2.68 17.23 -7.48
C GLU A 72 3.79 17.19 -6.41
N ASP A 73 4.16 18.32 -5.84
CA ASP A 73 5.09 18.39 -4.73
C ASP A 73 4.56 17.67 -3.49
N PHE A 74 3.29 17.88 -3.14
CA PHE A 74 2.61 17.14 -2.07
C PHE A 74 2.66 15.63 -2.30
N GLU A 75 2.27 15.16 -3.49
CA GLU A 75 2.27 13.74 -3.84
C GLU A 75 3.67 13.13 -3.74
N SER A 76 4.67 13.86 -4.22
CA SER A 76 6.08 13.44 -4.17
C SER A 76 6.59 13.33 -2.72
N GLN A 77 6.28 14.31 -1.87
CA GLN A 77 6.70 14.30 -0.47
C GLN A 77 6.00 13.18 0.32
N VAL A 78 4.68 13.01 0.14
CA VAL A 78 3.93 11.95 0.82
C VAL A 78 4.42 10.57 0.41
N ALA A 79 4.72 10.37 -0.88
CA ALA A 79 5.27 9.10 -1.38
C ALA A 79 6.67 8.78 -0.83
N ALA A 80 7.43 9.80 -0.41
CA ALA A 80 8.77 9.63 0.16
C ALA A 80 8.78 9.39 1.67
N PHE A 81 7.66 9.56 2.37
CA PHE A 81 7.61 9.33 3.81
C PHE A 81 7.58 7.83 4.14
N ASP A 82 8.55 7.36 4.91
CA ASP A 82 8.65 5.97 5.34
C ASP A 82 7.45 5.49 6.17
N GLU A 83 6.79 6.41 6.86
CA GLU A 83 5.59 6.14 7.65
C GLU A 83 4.37 5.84 6.79
N VAL A 84 4.37 6.29 5.53
CA VAL A 84 3.27 6.10 4.59
C VAL A 84 3.43 4.76 3.87
N ILE A 85 2.48 3.87 4.06
CA ILE A 85 2.46 2.55 3.40
C ILE A 85 1.54 2.51 2.18
N GLU A 86 0.64 3.47 2.05
CA GLU A 86 -0.26 3.61 0.91
C GLU A 86 -0.74 5.07 0.80
N CYS A 87 -0.82 5.58 -0.42
CA CYS A 87 -1.46 6.86 -0.71
C CYS A 87 -2.26 6.74 -2.01
N ARG A 88 -3.51 7.22 -1.98
CA ARG A 88 -4.40 7.26 -3.15
C ARG A 88 -5.00 8.63 -3.30
N ARG A 89 -4.93 9.19 -4.52
CA ARG A 89 -5.74 10.33 -4.91
C ARG A 89 -7.17 9.85 -5.23
N LEU A 90 -8.15 10.57 -4.72
CA LEU A 90 -9.56 10.22 -4.87
C LEU A 90 -10.24 11.23 -5.79
N PHE A 91 -11.33 10.81 -6.40
CA PHE A 91 -12.23 11.71 -7.11
C PHE A 91 -13.41 12.05 -6.17
N GLY A 92 -13.37 13.23 -5.56
CA GLY A 92 -14.35 13.66 -4.58
C GLY A 92 -13.70 14.22 -3.31
N ILE A 93 -14.44 14.26 -2.22
CA ILE A 93 -13.99 14.72 -0.90
C ILE A 93 -14.04 13.54 0.08
N PRO A 94 -12.94 13.24 0.77
CA PRO A 94 -11.62 13.89 0.75
C PRO A 94 -10.86 13.66 -0.57
N ASP A 95 -9.81 14.48 -0.82
CA ASP A 95 -8.98 14.35 -2.03
C ASP A 95 -8.01 13.18 -1.96
N TYR A 96 -7.52 12.85 -0.76
CA TYR A 96 -6.55 11.77 -0.55
C TYR A 96 -6.94 10.83 0.58
N PHE A 97 -6.65 9.55 0.33
CA PHE A 97 -6.64 8.49 1.33
C PHE A 97 -5.18 8.05 1.53
N ILE A 98 -4.72 8.06 2.78
CA ILE A 98 -3.35 7.74 3.14
C ILE A 98 -3.37 6.72 4.26
N ARG A 99 -2.59 5.65 4.15
CA ARG A 99 -2.37 4.70 5.26
C ARG A 99 -0.99 4.94 5.84
N VAL A 100 -0.95 5.16 7.13
CA VAL A 100 0.26 5.40 7.91
C VAL A 100 0.48 4.24 8.87
N ALA A 101 1.70 3.74 8.97
CA ALA A 101 2.10 2.71 9.92
C ALA A 101 3.33 3.19 10.70
N VAL A 102 3.19 3.28 12.01
CA VAL A 102 4.23 3.76 12.94
C VAL A 102 4.26 2.89 14.19
N LYS A 103 5.19 3.18 15.09
CA LYS A 103 5.38 2.41 16.32
C LYS A 103 4.22 2.59 17.31
N ASP A 104 3.80 3.83 17.52
CA ASP A 104 2.85 4.21 18.57
C ASP A 104 2.21 5.57 18.26
N LEU A 105 1.28 5.99 19.13
CA LEU A 105 0.57 7.25 18.99
C LEU A 105 1.51 8.47 19.03
N ALA A 106 2.53 8.45 19.89
CA ALA A 106 3.47 9.56 20.00
C ALA A 106 4.29 9.75 18.72
N THR A 107 4.70 8.66 18.08
CA THR A 107 5.37 8.67 16.78
C THR A 107 4.42 9.20 15.69
N TYR A 108 3.14 8.81 15.74
CA TYR A 108 2.13 9.32 14.80
C TYR A 108 1.91 10.83 14.97
N GLU A 109 1.76 11.31 16.20
CA GLU A 109 1.61 12.74 16.50
C GLU A 109 2.79 13.55 15.96
N ASN A 110 4.01 13.09 16.20
CA ASN A 110 5.21 13.72 15.65
C ASN A 110 5.20 13.75 14.12
N PHE A 111 4.85 12.64 13.46
CA PHE A 111 4.72 12.58 12.00
C PHE A 111 3.70 13.59 11.48
N MET A 112 2.54 13.67 12.11
CA MET A 112 1.48 14.61 11.72
C MET A 112 1.94 16.05 11.81
N VAL A 113 2.53 16.45 12.95
CA VAL A 113 2.93 17.84 13.22
C VAL A 113 4.13 18.24 12.37
N THR A 114 5.14 17.37 12.25
CA THR A 114 6.41 17.74 11.60
C THR A 114 6.43 17.52 10.09
N LYS A 115 5.59 16.62 9.57
CA LYS A 115 5.61 16.23 8.15
C LYS A 115 4.30 16.59 7.45
N LEU A 116 3.20 15.92 7.76
CA LEU A 116 2.00 16.01 6.93
C LEU A 116 1.25 17.33 7.03
N SER A 117 0.99 17.82 8.25
CA SER A 117 0.24 19.06 8.46
C SER A 117 1.00 20.32 8.04
N GLY A 118 2.30 20.21 7.87
CA GLY A 118 3.15 21.31 7.40
C GLY A 118 3.20 21.49 5.88
N LEU A 119 2.60 20.56 5.11
CA LEU A 119 2.61 20.63 3.66
C LEU A 119 1.69 21.75 3.14
N PRO A 120 2.16 22.65 2.27
CA PRO A 120 1.40 23.82 1.81
C PRO A 120 0.07 23.50 1.13
N ALA A 121 -0.02 22.34 0.49
CA ALA A 121 -1.22 21.92 -0.21
C ALA A 121 -2.38 21.56 0.73
N VAL A 122 -2.09 21.15 1.96
CA VAL A 122 -3.06 20.57 2.89
C VAL A 122 -3.93 21.64 3.55
N SER A 123 -5.25 21.53 3.38
CA SER A 123 -6.23 22.39 4.05
C SER A 123 -6.87 21.73 5.27
N ARG A 124 -7.10 20.43 5.21
CA ARG A 124 -7.70 19.66 6.30
C ARG A 124 -7.15 18.24 6.33
N VAL A 125 -6.94 17.72 7.53
CA VAL A 125 -6.57 16.31 7.76
C VAL A 125 -7.52 15.71 8.78
N THR A 126 -7.96 14.49 8.52
CA THR A 126 -8.73 13.68 9.49
C THR A 126 -7.98 12.37 9.72
N SER A 127 -7.75 12.03 10.99
CA SER A 127 -7.06 10.82 11.40
C SER A 127 -8.04 9.81 11.97
N LEU A 128 -8.03 8.59 11.44
CA LEU A 128 -8.87 7.48 11.86
C LEU A 128 -7.95 6.35 12.32
N ILE A 129 -7.86 6.17 13.63
CA ILE A 129 -7.02 5.11 14.20
C ILE A 129 -7.65 3.76 13.91
N THR A 130 -6.89 2.84 13.32
CA THR A 130 -7.35 1.49 13.05
C THR A 130 -7.50 0.72 14.36
N MET A 131 -8.72 0.38 14.71
CA MET A 131 -9.01 -0.41 15.91
C MET A 131 -8.70 -1.90 15.68
N LYS A 132 -9.08 -2.43 14.51
CA LYS A 132 -8.87 -3.83 14.11
C LYS A 132 -8.89 -3.97 12.59
N THR A 133 -7.92 -4.67 12.04
CA THR A 133 -7.93 -5.08 10.63
C THR A 133 -8.69 -6.39 10.49
N ILE A 134 -9.77 -6.40 9.73
CA ILE A 134 -10.57 -7.61 9.48
C ILE A 134 -10.03 -8.37 8.27
N LYS A 135 -9.57 -7.64 7.25
CA LYS A 135 -8.97 -8.19 6.03
C LYS A 135 -8.00 -7.18 5.46
N SER A 136 -6.81 -7.63 5.11
CA SER A 136 -5.83 -6.86 4.35
C SER A 136 -5.65 -7.44 2.94
N VAL A 137 -5.20 -6.61 2.01
CA VAL A 137 -4.79 -7.00 0.66
C VAL A 137 -3.26 -7.06 0.54
N ASP A 138 -2.58 -6.74 1.63
CA ASP A 138 -1.12 -6.77 1.76
C ASP A 138 -0.66 -8.18 2.14
#